data_bfb9be98c8dddfd9230644cc4583eba6
#
_entry.id   bfb9be98c8dddfd9230644cc4583eba6
#
_cell.length_a   1.000
_cell.length_b   1.000
_cell.length_c   1.000
_cell.angle_alpha   90.00
_cell.angle_beta   90.00
_cell.angle_gamma   90.00
#
_symmetry.space_group_name_H-M   'P 1'
#
loop_
_entity.id
_entity.type
_entity.pdbx_description
1 polymer ?
#
loop_
_entity_poly.entity_id
_entity_poly.type
_entity_poly.pdbx_seq_one_letter_code
_entity_poly.pdbx_strand_id
1 'polypeptide(L)'
;NGDFSTNKGLAFSLRTRRLGNTKIDANYTLSYAGGTGSNADTGYRIAWLGGNDPTFTSPLNFDQRHTASLVIDYRTGNKGLLKLFGANMLFRYGSGMKYTPSKPRTAIFGGQLSDQPIAALNSGVMPSTFNADLRVDKTFMVNNVAVGVFCIVNNVFNNQMVTDVYNYSGLPDNDGYLTTQAGQNWVNDYSIGTQAFGEQLYNSRIAYPTNYASARHVQLGVRVDF
;
A
#
# COMPACT_ATOMS: atom_id res chain seq x y z
N ASN A 1 -5.57 -5.20 -31.08
CA ASN A 1 -5.23 -5.28 -29.65
C ASN A 1 -4.37 -6.52 -29.44
N GLY A 2 -3.04 -6.34 -29.38
CA GLY A 2 -2.06 -7.44 -29.22
C GLY A 2 -1.81 -7.85 -27.77
N ASP A 3 -2.39 -7.10 -26.80
CA ASP A 3 -2.17 -7.36 -25.39
C ASP A 3 -2.98 -8.55 -24.91
N PHE A 4 -2.32 -9.42 -24.18
CA PHE A 4 -2.91 -10.59 -23.52
C PHE A 4 -2.66 -10.52 -22.01
N SER A 5 -3.70 -10.79 -21.24
CA SER A 5 -3.57 -10.95 -19.79
C SER A 5 -4.43 -12.12 -19.29
N THR A 6 -3.95 -12.80 -18.29
CA THR A 6 -4.69 -13.84 -17.58
C THR A 6 -4.57 -13.63 -16.08
N ASN A 7 -5.68 -13.82 -15.37
CA ASN A 7 -5.71 -13.84 -13.91
C ASN A 7 -6.30 -15.18 -13.45
N LYS A 8 -5.56 -15.89 -12.60
CA LYS A 8 -5.97 -17.17 -12.03
C LYS A 8 -5.89 -17.07 -10.52
N GLY A 9 -6.85 -17.67 -9.82
CA GLY A 9 -6.83 -17.57 -8.36
C GLY A 9 -7.91 -18.36 -7.67
N LEU A 10 -7.87 -18.29 -6.34
CA LEU A 10 -8.85 -18.85 -5.44
C LEU A 10 -9.32 -17.75 -4.49
N ALA A 11 -10.61 -17.64 -4.32
CA ALA A 11 -11.21 -16.70 -3.36
C ALA A 11 -12.02 -17.47 -2.32
N PHE A 12 -11.75 -17.18 -1.05
CA PHE A 12 -12.50 -17.71 0.08
C PHE A 12 -13.19 -16.57 0.79
N SER A 13 -14.47 -16.73 1.08
CA SER A 13 -15.23 -15.77 1.89
C SER A 13 -16.00 -16.48 2.98
N LEU A 14 -15.92 -15.94 4.19
CA LEU A 14 -16.70 -16.36 5.35
C LEU A 14 -17.52 -15.16 5.82
N ARG A 15 -18.83 -15.30 5.78
CA ARG A 15 -19.75 -14.29 6.30
C ARG A 15 -20.67 -14.91 7.33
N THR A 16 -20.58 -14.42 8.57
CA THR A 16 -21.49 -14.89 9.61
C THR A 16 -22.77 -14.05 9.64
N ARG A 17 -23.89 -14.69 10.01
CA ARG A 17 -25.02 -13.95 10.56
C ARG A 17 -24.61 -13.37 11.92
N ARG A 18 -25.36 -12.39 12.41
CA ARG A 18 -25.07 -11.84 13.73
C ARG A 18 -25.24 -12.92 14.80
N LEU A 19 -24.13 -13.31 15.42
CA LEU A 19 -24.06 -14.25 16.55
C LEU A 19 -24.06 -13.43 17.83
N GLY A 20 -25.22 -13.35 18.50
CA GLY A 20 -25.41 -12.40 19.60
C GLY A 20 -25.19 -10.96 19.12
N ASN A 21 -24.16 -10.33 19.62
CA ASN A 21 -23.81 -8.94 19.32
C ASN A 21 -22.75 -8.78 18.20
N THR A 22 -22.17 -9.88 17.73
CA THR A 22 -21.02 -9.86 16.82
C THR A 22 -21.36 -10.37 15.43
N LYS A 23 -20.84 -9.72 14.40
CA LYS A 23 -20.84 -10.17 13.01
C LYS A 23 -19.41 -10.17 12.49
N ILE A 24 -19.04 -11.21 11.75
CA ILE A 24 -17.72 -11.38 11.18
C ILE A 24 -17.85 -11.58 9.67
N ASP A 25 -17.12 -10.81 8.90
CA ASP A 25 -16.93 -10.99 7.46
C ASP A 25 -15.42 -11.11 7.18
N ALA A 26 -14.98 -12.28 6.69
CA ALA A 26 -13.59 -12.55 6.34
C ALA A 26 -13.48 -12.93 4.88
N ASN A 27 -12.52 -12.34 4.18
CA ASN A 27 -12.24 -12.66 2.78
C ASN A 27 -10.74 -12.89 2.61
N TYR A 28 -10.39 -13.86 1.79
CA TYR A 28 -9.01 -14.13 1.39
C TYR A 28 -8.99 -14.48 -0.09
N THR A 29 -8.04 -13.90 -0.81
CA THR A 29 -7.83 -14.19 -2.23
C THR A 29 -6.36 -14.51 -2.46
N LEU A 30 -6.12 -15.64 -3.13
CA LEU A 30 -4.86 -15.98 -3.76
C LEU A 30 -5.02 -15.74 -5.25
N SER A 31 -4.20 -14.89 -5.86
CA SER A 31 -4.29 -14.56 -7.29
C SER A 31 -2.92 -14.55 -7.96
N TYR A 32 -2.93 -14.83 -9.26
CA TYR A 32 -1.78 -14.81 -10.15
C TYR A 32 -2.16 -14.05 -11.41
N ALA A 33 -1.66 -12.83 -11.56
CA ALA A 33 -1.88 -12.03 -12.75
C ALA A 33 -0.64 -12.03 -13.64
N GLY A 34 -0.78 -12.47 -14.87
CA GLY A 34 0.30 -12.50 -15.86
C GLY A 34 -0.19 -12.06 -17.23
N GLY A 35 0.70 -11.49 -18.03
CA GLY A 35 0.35 -10.98 -19.35
C GLY A 35 1.52 -10.40 -20.10
N THR A 36 1.24 -9.82 -21.27
CA THR A 36 2.22 -9.15 -22.14
C THR A 36 2.42 -7.68 -21.77
N GLY A 37 1.46 -7.06 -21.07
CA GLY A 37 1.55 -5.67 -20.63
C GLY A 37 0.71 -5.40 -19.39
N SER A 38 1.21 -4.53 -18.51
CA SER A 38 0.53 -4.17 -17.27
C SER A 38 -0.50 -3.04 -17.42
N ASN A 39 -0.43 -2.27 -18.50
CA ASN A 39 -1.34 -1.18 -18.82
C ASN A 39 -1.99 -1.40 -20.19
N ALA A 40 -3.17 -0.85 -20.39
CA ALA A 40 -3.93 -0.98 -21.64
C ALA A 40 -3.22 -0.33 -22.86
N ASP A 41 -2.28 0.56 -22.62
CA ASP A 41 -1.49 1.26 -23.65
C ASP A 41 -0.08 0.71 -23.84
N THR A 42 0.27 -0.40 -23.20
CA THR A 42 1.64 -0.96 -23.22
C THR A 42 2.06 -1.29 -24.66
N GLY A 43 1.23 -2.02 -25.41
CA GLY A 43 1.50 -2.37 -26.79
C GLY A 43 1.62 -1.12 -27.69
N TYR A 44 0.74 -0.14 -27.53
CA TYR A 44 0.79 1.12 -28.27
C TYR A 44 2.11 1.87 -28.00
N ARG A 45 2.54 1.97 -26.74
CA ARG A 45 3.79 2.66 -26.36
C ARG A 45 5.02 1.97 -26.93
N ILE A 46 5.04 0.63 -26.92
CA ILE A 46 6.13 -0.16 -27.50
C ILE A 46 6.19 0.06 -29.01
N ALA A 47 5.06 -0.02 -29.72
CA ALA A 47 4.97 0.22 -31.15
C ALA A 47 5.40 1.66 -31.53
N TRP A 48 5.00 2.66 -30.73
CA TRP A 48 5.40 4.05 -30.91
C TRP A 48 6.91 4.26 -30.81
N LEU A 49 7.57 3.50 -29.91
CA LEU A 49 9.02 3.52 -29.75
C LEU A 49 9.77 2.65 -30.77
N GLY A 50 9.06 2.06 -31.76
CA GLY A 50 9.64 1.21 -32.79
C GLY A 50 10.04 -0.18 -32.29
N GLY A 51 9.53 -0.60 -31.12
CA GLY A 51 9.73 -1.93 -30.57
C GLY A 51 8.73 -2.96 -31.11
N ASN A 52 9.03 -4.23 -30.90
CA ASN A 52 8.09 -5.34 -31.19
C ASN A 52 7.25 -5.65 -29.95
N ASP A 53 6.00 -6.07 -30.17
CA ASP A 53 5.13 -6.52 -29.11
C ASP A 53 5.77 -7.65 -28.30
N PRO A 54 5.65 -7.66 -26.96
CA PRO A 54 6.18 -8.74 -26.15
C PRO A 54 5.54 -10.08 -26.53
N THR A 55 6.37 -11.08 -26.84
CA THR A 55 5.93 -12.41 -27.19
C THR A 55 5.88 -13.38 -25.99
N PHE A 56 6.28 -12.92 -24.83
CA PHE A 56 6.27 -13.69 -23.59
C PHE A 56 5.39 -13.05 -22.53
N THR A 57 4.84 -13.87 -21.66
CA THR A 57 4.07 -13.43 -20.51
C THR A 57 4.95 -13.26 -19.29
N SER A 58 4.76 -12.16 -18.56
CA SER A 58 5.41 -11.87 -17.28
C SER A 58 4.35 -11.60 -16.20
N PRO A 59 4.72 -11.68 -14.91
CA PRO A 59 3.83 -11.15 -13.86
C PRO A 59 3.50 -9.69 -14.16
N LEU A 60 2.26 -9.28 -13.90
CA LEU A 60 1.85 -7.88 -14.07
C LEU A 60 2.25 -7.06 -12.84
N ASN A 61 2.45 -5.75 -12.99
CA ASN A 61 2.86 -4.88 -11.89
C ASN A 61 1.86 -4.87 -10.73
N PHE A 62 0.57 -5.08 -11.01
CA PHE A 62 -0.50 -5.21 -10.03
C PHE A 62 -0.73 -6.65 -9.52
N ASP A 63 0.15 -7.62 -9.88
CA ASP A 63 0.08 -8.99 -9.36
C ASP A 63 0.35 -8.99 -7.85
N GLN A 64 -0.73 -9.02 -7.08
CA GLN A 64 -0.71 -9.14 -5.62
C GLN A 64 -1.19 -10.54 -5.23
N ARG A 65 -0.26 -11.39 -4.79
CA ARG A 65 -0.50 -12.83 -4.59
C ARG A 65 -1.54 -13.12 -3.51
N HIS A 66 -1.45 -12.43 -2.40
CA HIS A 66 -2.29 -12.67 -1.24
C HIS A 66 -2.95 -11.37 -0.84
N THR A 67 -4.28 -11.37 -0.78
CA THR A 67 -5.05 -10.30 -0.18
C THR A 67 -6.01 -10.88 0.85
N ALA A 68 -6.12 -10.23 1.99
CA ALA A 68 -7.05 -10.64 3.03
C ALA A 68 -7.74 -9.43 3.66
N SER A 69 -8.99 -9.60 4.02
CA SER A 69 -9.72 -8.63 4.82
C SER A 69 -10.57 -9.33 5.88
N LEU A 70 -10.61 -8.74 7.07
CA LEU A 70 -11.41 -9.20 8.19
C LEU A 70 -12.15 -8.02 8.78
N VAL A 71 -13.48 -8.07 8.76
CA VAL A 71 -14.36 -7.11 9.42
C VAL A 71 -15.01 -7.76 10.62
N ILE A 72 -14.87 -7.14 11.78
CA ILE A 72 -15.55 -7.52 13.02
C ILE A 72 -16.45 -6.37 13.40
N ASP A 73 -17.77 -6.59 13.40
CA ASP A 73 -18.79 -5.63 13.81
C ASP A 73 -19.45 -6.10 15.10
N TYR A 74 -19.32 -5.32 16.16
CA TYR A 74 -19.93 -5.55 17.46
C TYR A 74 -20.96 -4.46 17.72
N ARG A 75 -22.23 -4.85 18.03
CA ARG A 75 -23.29 -3.91 18.33
C ARG A 75 -24.15 -4.41 19.47
N THR A 76 -24.34 -3.57 20.45
CA THR A 76 -25.23 -3.86 21.56
C THR A 76 -26.66 -3.39 21.26
N GLY A 77 -27.63 -4.05 21.85
CA GLY A 77 -29.03 -3.64 21.80
C GLY A 77 -29.37 -2.47 22.73
N ASN A 78 -30.67 -2.28 22.96
CA ASN A 78 -31.21 -1.17 23.77
C ASN A 78 -31.16 -1.43 25.29
N LYS A 79 -30.60 -2.54 25.74
CA LYS A 79 -30.57 -2.94 27.15
C LYS A 79 -29.15 -2.96 27.71
N GLY A 80 -29.01 -2.70 29.03
CA GLY A 80 -27.74 -2.78 29.74
C GLY A 80 -26.92 -1.48 29.73
N LEU A 81 -25.77 -1.51 30.39
CA LEU A 81 -24.85 -0.38 30.57
C LEU A 81 -24.29 0.15 29.23
N LEU A 82 -24.01 -0.77 28.31
CA LEU A 82 -23.49 -0.46 26.96
C LEU A 82 -24.60 -0.41 25.91
N LYS A 83 -25.83 0.00 26.26
CA LYS A 83 -26.93 0.14 25.28
C LYS A 83 -26.52 1.05 24.12
N LEU A 84 -26.92 0.69 22.88
CA LEU A 84 -26.66 1.47 21.66
C LEU A 84 -25.16 1.77 21.43
N PHE A 85 -24.27 0.86 21.83
CA PHE A 85 -22.86 0.93 21.56
C PHE A 85 -22.51 0.10 20.31
N GLY A 86 -21.66 0.62 19.47
CA GLY A 86 -21.11 -0.03 18.29
C GLY A 86 -19.58 0.05 18.26
N ALA A 87 -18.96 -1.04 17.84
CA ALA A 87 -17.54 -1.08 17.51
C ALA A 87 -17.36 -1.88 16.22
N ASN A 88 -16.64 -1.33 15.27
CA ASN A 88 -16.32 -1.98 14.01
C ASN A 88 -14.82 -1.92 13.78
N MET A 89 -14.21 -3.06 13.50
CA MET A 89 -12.78 -3.17 13.22
C MET A 89 -12.58 -3.83 11.86
N LEU A 90 -11.80 -3.18 11.01
CA LEU A 90 -11.43 -3.65 9.68
C LEU A 90 -9.93 -3.90 9.64
N PHE A 91 -9.54 -5.15 9.40
CA PHE A 91 -8.16 -5.53 9.09
C PHE A 91 -8.01 -5.74 7.60
N ARG A 92 -6.91 -5.26 7.03
CA ARG A 92 -6.53 -5.49 5.63
C ARG A 92 -5.07 -5.93 5.56
N TYR A 93 -4.83 -6.95 4.78
CA TYR A 93 -3.49 -7.44 4.47
C TYR A 93 -3.35 -7.58 2.96
N GLY A 94 -2.19 -7.18 2.42
CA GLY A 94 -1.80 -7.41 1.04
C GLY A 94 -0.34 -7.81 0.96
N SER A 95 -0.03 -8.88 0.23
CA SER A 95 1.35 -9.13 -0.15
C SER A 95 1.86 -8.00 -1.06
N GLY A 96 3.16 -7.82 -1.15
CA GLY A 96 3.74 -6.81 -2.03
C GLY A 96 3.31 -6.98 -3.49
N MET A 97 3.10 -5.87 -4.17
CA MET A 97 2.93 -5.81 -5.62
C MET A 97 4.27 -6.05 -6.31
N LYS A 98 4.24 -6.21 -7.63
CA LYS A 98 5.43 -6.49 -8.43
C LYS A 98 6.09 -5.20 -8.92
N TYR A 99 7.42 -5.24 -9.06
CA TYR A 99 8.20 -4.21 -9.71
C TYR A 99 9.34 -4.83 -10.53
N THR A 100 9.90 -4.08 -11.47
CA THR A 100 11.05 -4.53 -12.26
C THR A 100 12.33 -3.99 -11.63
N PRO A 101 13.22 -4.85 -11.09
CA PRO A 101 14.52 -4.41 -10.58
C PRO A 101 15.33 -3.71 -11.67
N SER A 102 15.85 -2.53 -11.38
CA SER A 102 16.62 -1.71 -12.31
C SER A 102 17.95 -1.25 -11.68
N LYS A 103 18.86 -0.71 -12.52
CA LYS A 103 20.12 -0.14 -12.04
C LYS A 103 19.89 1.01 -11.06
N PRO A 104 20.84 1.30 -10.15
CA PRO A 104 20.73 2.44 -9.25
C PRO A 104 20.73 3.76 -10.04
N ARG A 105 20.26 4.83 -9.41
CA ARG A 105 20.36 6.19 -9.98
C ARG A 105 21.82 6.56 -10.25
N THR A 106 22.04 7.38 -11.26
CA THR A 106 23.39 7.84 -11.63
C THR A 106 23.64 9.31 -11.28
N ALA A 107 22.58 10.08 -10.95
CA ALA A 107 22.71 11.48 -10.56
C ALA A 107 21.54 11.92 -9.66
N ILE A 108 21.78 12.90 -8.78
CA ILE A 108 20.78 13.47 -7.87
C ILE A 108 19.77 14.38 -8.60
N PHE A 109 20.28 15.21 -9.53
CA PHE A 109 19.50 16.17 -10.27
C PHE A 109 19.56 15.88 -11.77
N GLY A 110 18.39 15.76 -12.42
CA GLY A 110 18.30 15.59 -13.86
C GLY A 110 18.81 14.25 -14.39
N GLY A 111 19.32 13.38 -13.54
CA GLY A 111 19.62 12.01 -13.90
C GLY A 111 18.31 11.25 -14.08
N GLN A 112 18.14 10.63 -15.25
CA GLN A 112 17.05 9.69 -15.42
C GLN A 112 17.16 8.63 -14.32
N LEU A 113 16.03 8.30 -13.70
CA LEU A 113 15.89 7.03 -13.01
C LEU A 113 16.42 6.00 -13.99
N SER A 114 17.39 5.19 -13.59
CA SER A 114 17.90 4.17 -14.51
C SER A 114 16.79 3.15 -14.73
N ASP A 115 16.08 3.30 -15.82
CA ASP A 115 15.01 2.35 -16.23
C ASP A 115 15.59 1.07 -16.86
N GLN A 116 16.94 0.92 -16.84
CA GLN A 116 17.57 -0.28 -17.36
C GLN A 116 17.35 -1.46 -16.40
N PRO A 117 16.54 -2.46 -16.78
CA PRO A 117 16.30 -3.64 -15.97
C PRO A 117 17.61 -4.42 -15.73
N ILE A 118 17.78 -4.91 -14.51
CA ILE A 118 18.85 -5.83 -14.13
C ILE A 118 18.34 -7.25 -13.87
N ALA A 119 17.03 -7.42 -13.91
CA ALA A 119 16.35 -8.70 -13.72
C ALA A 119 15.12 -8.79 -14.64
N ALA A 120 14.41 -9.92 -14.61
CA ALA A 120 13.22 -10.12 -15.40
C ALA A 120 12.11 -9.09 -15.05
N LEU A 121 11.26 -8.80 -16.02
CA LEU A 121 10.15 -7.86 -15.88
C LEU A 121 9.24 -8.28 -14.72
N ASN A 122 8.97 -7.35 -13.81
CA ASN A 122 8.11 -7.55 -12.63
C ASN A 122 8.51 -8.74 -11.74
N SER A 123 9.82 -9.05 -11.67
CA SER A 123 10.34 -10.14 -10.84
C SER A 123 10.53 -9.76 -9.37
N GLY A 124 10.70 -8.47 -9.07
CA GLY A 124 10.78 -7.95 -7.72
C GLY A 124 9.42 -7.94 -7.01
N VAL A 125 9.44 -7.97 -5.69
CA VAL A 125 8.24 -7.92 -4.83
C VAL A 125 8.42 -6.81 -3.81
N MET A 126 7.48 -5.86 -3.78
CA MET A 126 7.43 -4.80 -2.78
C MET A 126 7.15 -5.36 -1.38
N PRO A 127 7.42 -4.61 -0.31
CA PRO A 127 7.00 -4.98 1.04
C PRO A 127 5.50 -5.24 1.14
N SER A 128 5.11 -6.20 1.97
CA SER A 128 3.69 -6.45 2.28
C SER A 128 3.10 -5.32 3.11
N THR A 129 1.80 -5.12 2.97
CA THR A 129 1.05 -4.08 3.69
C THR A 129 0.07 -4.71 4.67
N PHE A 130 -0.05 -4.11 5.84
CA PHE A 130 -1.06 -4.46 6.85
C PHE A 130 -1.65 -3.20 7.45
N ASN A 131 -2.97 -3.11 7.48
CA ASN A 131 -3.69 -1.99 8.07
C ASN A 131 -4.84 -2.48 8.95
N ALA A 132 -5.12 -1.73 10.01
CA ALA A 132 -6.30 -1.91 10.85
C ALA A 132 -6.96 -0.57 11.11
N ASP A 133 -8.26 -0.49 10.83
CA ASP A 133 -9.09 0.67 11.07
C ASP A 133 -10.14 0.33 12.12
N LEU A 134 -10.37 1.24 13.07
CA LEU A 134 -11.33 1.08 14.16
C LEU A 134 -12.35 2.21 14.11
N ARG A 135 -13.62 1.85 14.20
CA ARG A 135 -14.71 2.80 14.47
C ARG A 135 -15.44 2.38 15.74
N VAL A 136 -15.59 3.31 16.65
CA VAL A 136 -16.41 3.14 17.87
C VAL A 136 -17.50 4.19 17.85
N ASP A 137 -18.73 3.81 18.13
CA ASP A 137 -19.86 4.72 18.21
C ASP A 137 -20.76 4.41 19.42
N LYS A 138 -21.31 5.47 19.99
CA LYS A 138 -22.28 5.40 21.10
C LYS A 138 -23.40 6.38 20.87
N THR A 139 -24.63 5.89 20.95
CA THR A 139 -25.83 6.74 20.85
C THR A 139 -26.44 6.93 22.24
N PHE A 140 -26.77 8.17 22.55
CA PHE A 140 -27.48 8.60 23.75
C PHE A 140 -28.88 9.07 23.34
N MET A 141 -29.89 8.60 24.03
CA MET A 141 -31.26 9.07 23.84
C MET A 141 -31.55 10.16 24.89
N VAL A 142 -31.83 11.37 24.46
CA VAL A 142 -32.20 12.51 25.30
C VAL A 142 -33.58 12.96 24.86
N ASN A 143 -34.59 12.59 25.62
CA ASN A 143 -36.02 12.72 25.24
C ASN A 143 -36.28 12.03 23.86
N ASN A 144 -36.69 12.81 22.85
CA ASN A 144 -36.97 12.34 21.49
C ASN A 144 -35.79 12.55 20.51
N VAL A 145 -34.65 13.04 21.02
CA VAL A 145 -33.49 13.30 20.20
C VAL A 145 -32.42 12.23 20.44
N ALA A 146 -31.88 11.66 19.37
CA ALA A 146 -30.77 10.72 19.44
C ALA A 146 -29.44 11.45 19.17
N VAL A 147 -28.55 11.46 20.14
CA VAL A 147 -27.21 12.04 20.01
C VAL A 147 -26.17 10.92 19.91
N GLY A 148 -25.62 10.75 18.73
CA GLY A 148 -24.55 9.78 18.45
C GLY A 148 -23.18 10.43 18.51
N VAL A 149 -22.27 9.86 19.30
CA VAL A 149 -20.85 10.25 19.31
C VAL A 149 -20.06 9.12 18.69
N PHE A 150 -19.11 9.45 17.80
CA PHE A 150 -18.27 8.43 17.17
C PHE A 150 -16.79 8.85 17.14
N CYS A 151 -15.94 7.85 17.19
CA CYS A 151 -14.50 7.96 16.98
C CYS A 151 -14.11 7.01 15.85
N ILE A 152 -13.36 7.52 14.86
CA ILE A 152 -12.76 6.71 13.79
C ILE A 152 -11.26 6.84 13.92
N VAL A 153 -10.56 5.70 13.98
CA VAL A 153 -9.11 5.62 13.97
C VAL A 153 -8.69 4.84 12.76
N ASN A 154 -8.13 5.51 11.77
CA ASN A 154 -7.51 4.87 10.62
C ASN A 154 -6.05 4.55 10.96
N ASN A 155 -5.57 3.39 10.51
CA ASN A 155 -4.23 2.89 10.78
C ASN A 155 -3.92 2.86 12.29
N VAL A 156 -4.68 2.06 13.04
CA VAL A 156 -4.60 1.96 14.52
C VAL A 156 -3.18 1.69 15.01
N PHE A 157 -2.44 0.84 14.31
CA PHE A 157 -1.07 0.45 14.67
C PHE A 157 -0.01 1.44 14.22
N ASN A 158 -0.39 2.48 13.44
CA ASN A 158 0.53 3.45 12.84
C ASN A 158 1.64 2.78 12.00
N ASN A 159 1.26 1.73 11.26
CA ASN A 159 2.19 1.04 10.36
C ASN A 159 2.58 1.93 9.19
N GLN A 160 3.85 1.92 8.83
CA GLN A 160 4.34 2.53 7.60
C GLN A 160 4.04 1.57 6.42
N MET A 161 2.92 1.80 5.76
CA MET A 161 2.52 1.00 4.59
C MET A 161 3.19 1.57 3.34
N VAL A 162 4.07 0.79 2.73
CA VAL A 162 4.78 1.16 1.51
C VAL A 162 3.81 1.12 0.32
N THR A 163 3.71 2.23 -0.41
CA THR A 163 2.87 2.37 -1.62
C THR A 163 3.69 2.41 -2.90
N ASP A 164 4.96 2.83 -2.80
CA ASP A 164 5.91 2.87 -3.90
C ASP A 164 7.33 2.58 -3.43
N VAL A 165 8.17 2.07 -4.30
CA VAL A 165 9.55 1.70 -4.01
C VAL A 165 10.50 2.15 -5.12
N TYR A 166 11.77 2.32 -4.76
CA TYR A 166 12.82 2.47 -5.75
C TYR A 166 13.12 1.12 -6.41
N ASN A 167 13.10 1.08 -7.73
CA ASN A 167 13.27 -0.15 -8.50
C ASN A 167 14.62 -0.83 -8.32
N TYR A 168 15.64 -0.13 -7.83
CA TYR A 168 16.95 -0.73 -7.52
C TYR A 168 16.89 -1.62 -6.28
N SER A 169 16.36 -1.10 -5.19
CA SER A 169 16.41 -1.74 -3.87
C SER A 169 15.13 -2.49 -3.50
N GLY A 170 13.99 -2.11 -4.10
CA GLY A 170 12.67 -2.55 -3.65
C GLY A 170 12.24 -1.94 -2.32
N LEU A 171 12.92 -0.89 -1.86
CA LEU A 171 12.65 -0.16 -0.62
C LEU A 171 12.14 1.27 -0.91
N PRO A 172 11.34 1.85 -0.03
CA PRO A 172 10.76 3.18 -0.24
C PRO A 172 11.74 4.34 -0.03
N ASP A 173 12.91 4.08 0.56
CA ASP A 173 13.88 5.06 1.07
C ASP A 173 15.32 4.82 0.61
N ASN A 174 15.53 3.95 -0.39
CA ASN A 174 16.85 3.64 -0.92
C ASN A 174 16.82 3.51 -2.45
N ASP A 175 17.34 4.52 -3.15
CA ASP A 175 17.40 4.54 -4.62
C ASP A 175 18.71 3.95 -5.20
N GLY A 176 19.61 3.48 -4.34
CA GLY A 176 20.89 2.89 -4.72
C GLY A 176 21.96 3.89 -5.16
N TYR A 177 21.70 5.20 -5.20
CA TYR A 177 22.67 6.18 -5.66
C TYR A 177 23.98 6.15 -4.85
N LEU A 178 23.87 6.04 -3.52
CA LEU A 178 25.02 6.00 -2.62
C LEU A 178 25.93 4.76 -2.83
N THR A 179 25.46 3.73 -3.55
CA THR A 179 26.28 2.57 -3.91
C THR A 179 27.15 2.82 -5.15
N THR A 180 26.90 3.92 -5.87
CA THR A 180 27.66 4.30 -7.06
C THR A 180 28.87 5.18 -6.70
N GLN A 181 29.89 5.20 -7.58
CA GLN A 181 31.02 6.10 -7.42
C GLN A 181 30.62 7.57 -7.37
N ALA A 182 29.62 7.96 -8.19
CA ALA A 182 29.10 9.32 -8.18
C ALA A 182 28.44 9.69 -6.83
N GLY A 183 27.71 8.75 -6.23
CA GLY A 183 27.11 8.93 -4.90
C GLY A 183 28.17 9.07 -3.80
N GLN A 184 29.20 8.25 -3.84
CA GLN A 184 30.31 8.33 -2.90
C GLN A 184 31.06 9.66 -3.03
N ASN A 185 31.35 10.10 -4.25
CA ASN A 185 31.98 11.40 -4.49
C ASN A 185 31.08 12.54 -3.95
N TRP A 186 29.81 12.48 -4.20
CA TRP A 186 28.85 13.48 -3.68
C TRP A 186 28.88 13.54 -2.15
N VAL A 187 28.86 12.40 -1.46
CA VAL A 187 28.95 12.35 0.00
C VAL A 187 30.26 13.00 0.47
N ASN A 188 31.39 12.72 -0.17
CA ASN A 188 32.67 13.31 0.19
C ASN A 188 32.74 14.82 -0.04
N ASP A 189 32.15 15.31 -1.14
CA ASP A 189 32.16 16.74 -1.50
C ASP A 189 31.22 17.56 -0.60
N TYR A 190 30.09 16.97 -0.14
CA TYR A 190 29.10 17.66 0.66
C TYR A 190 29.10 17.28 2.16
N SER A 191 30.05 16.45 2.60
CA SER A 191 30.24 16.13 4.01
C SER A 191 30.90 17.29 4.74
N ILE A 192 30.08 18.20 5.31
CA ILE A 192 30.59 19.21 6.23
C ILE A 192 30.93 18.53 7.56
N GLY A 193 32.18 18.14 7.72
CA GLY A 193 32.72 17.56 8.95
C GLY A 193 32.77 16.03 9.02
N THR A 194 31.78 15.30 8.55
CA THR A 194 31.77 13.82 8.55
C THR A 194 31.02 13.24 7.37
N GLN A 195 31.48 12.10 6.86
CA GLN A 195 30.79 11.33 5.81
C GLN A 195 29.36 10.95 6.22
N ALA A 196 29.14 10.62 7.50
CA ALA A 196 27.82 10.32 8.04
C ALA A 196 26.83 11.47 7.88
N PHE A 197 27.26 12.72 7.94
CA PHE A 197 26.39 13.87 7.72
C PHE A 197 25.94 13.98 6.25
N GLY A 198 26.84 13.75 5.29
CA GLY A 198 26.52 13.72 3.87
C GLY A 198 25.49 12.62 3.53
N GLU A 199 25.69 11.43 4.06
CA GLU A 199 24.74 10.31 3.91
C GLU A 199 23.36 10.64 4.51
N GLN A 200 23.34 11.21 5.71
CA GLN A 200 22.09 11.61 6.37
C GLN A 200 21.33 12.69 5.58
N LEU A 201 22.09 13.67 5.05
CA LEU A 201 21.51 14.72 4.21
C LEU A 201 20.92 14.15 2.92
N TYR A 202 21.62 13.20 2.28
CA TYR A 202 21.09 12.51 1.10
C TYR A 202 19.83 11.73 1.42
N ASN A 203 19.87 10.87 2.42
CA ASN A 203 18.75 10.03 2.84
C ASN A 203 17.51 10.84 3.19
N SER A 204 17.67 12.03 3.80
CA SER A 204 16.53 12.92 4.07
C SER A 204 15.88 13.46 2.79
N ARG A 205 16.56 13.50 1.67
CA ARG A 205 16.03 13.96 0.38
C ARG A 205 15.31 12.89 -0.42
N ILE A 206 15.69 11.63 -0.24
CA ILE A 206 15.06 10.51 -0.95
C ILE A 206 13.92 9.84 -0.16
N ALA A 207 13.79 10.17 1.11
CA ALA A 207 12.68 9.72 1.96
C ALA A 207 11.38 10.46 1.60
N TYR A 208 10.79 10.15 0.43
CA TYR A 208 9.55 10.78 -0.01
C TYR A 208 8.36 10.29 0.81
N PRO A 209 7.60 11.19 1.45
CA PRO A 209 6.36 10.81 2.15
C PRO A 209 5.33 10.12 1.25
N THR A 210 5.35 10.39 -0.06
CA THR A 210 4.47 9.78 -1.06
C THR A 210 4.70 8.29 -1.28
N ASN A 211 5.88 7.77 -0.89
CA ASN A 211 6.18 6.34 -0.93
C ASN A 211 5.48 5.56 0.18
N TYR A 212 4.76 6.26 1.06
CA TYR A 212 4.03 5.68 2.17
C TYR A 212 2.58 6.12 2.15
N ALA A 213 1.69 5.24 2.58
CA ALA A 213 0.30 5.59 2.84
C ALA A 213 0.19 6.49 4.09
N SER A 214 -1.00 7.06 4.29
CA SER A 214 -1.26 7.97 5.40
C SER A 214 -0.94 7.34 6.76
N ALA A 215 -0.30 8.14 7.62
CA ALA A 215 -0.09 7.81 9.02
C ALA A 215 -1.43 7.67 9.76
N ARG A 216 -1.37 7.26 11.02
CA ARG A 216 -2.56 7.16 11.87
C ARG A 216 -3.33 8.47 11.90
N HIS A 217 -4.63 8.37 11.62
CA HIS A 217 -5.56 9.50 11.60
C HIS A 217 -6.75 9.22 12.51
N VAL A 218 -7.07 10.19 13.39
CA VAL A 218 -8.17 10.08 14.36
C VAL A 218 -9.20 11.16 14.06
N GLN A 219 -10.45 10.74 13.94
CA GLN A 219 -11.59 11.63 13.74
C GLN A 219 -12.61 11.42 14.87
N LEU A 220 -13.07 12.53 15.45
CA LEU A 220 -14.18 12.55 16.39
C LEU A 220 -15.36 13.29 15.76
N GLY A 221 -16.55 12.78 15.96
CA GLY A 221 -17.74 13.42 15.44
C GLY A 221 -18.98 13.18 16.28
N VAL A 222 -19.96 14.07 16.11
CA VAL A 222 -21.26 14.01 16.76
C VAL A 222 -22.33 14.07 15.67
N ARG A 223 -23.34 13.24 15.81
CA ARG A 223 -24.53 13.20 14.96
C ARG A 223 -25.76 13.42 15.82
N VAL A 224 -26.66 14.27 15.40
CA VAL A 224 -27.93 14.51 16.07
C VAL A 224 -29.06 14.16 15.12
N ASP A 225 -29.95 13.25 15.55
CA ASP A 225 -31.13 12.81 14.81
C ASP A 225 -32.39 13.22 15.63
N PHE A 226 -33.33 13.98 14.98
CA PHE A 226 -34.56 14.54 15.59
C PHE A 226 -35.78 13.70 15.28
#